data_b1cede6aceebda70750200c72c9fef66
#
_entry.id   b1cede6aceebda70750200c72c9fef66
#
_cell.length_a   1.000
_cell.length_b   1.000
_cell.length_c   1.000
_cell.angle_alpha   90.00
_cell.angle_beta   90.00
_cell.angle_gamma   90.00
#
_symmetry.space_group_name_H-M   'P 1'
#
loop_
_entity.id
_entity.type
_entity.pdbx_description
1 polymer ?
#
loop_
_entity_poly.entity_id
_entity_poly.type
_entity_poly.pdbx_seq_one_letter_code
_entity_poly.pdbx_strand_id
1 'polypeptide(L)'
;MGHRTSIKNPRLTKRLPLEETETVFLNHCRIKNLSPRTIQYYQEDLEYFFAHLDGIRYADEITREVFEDFLIKQINAGKKITSLNTRIRGLRVFFKFCAEREYMEPFAVKLMKEDDTVKEPYTDAEIARLLQKPKTNRWVEWRNWALVNYFVATGNRASTVVNLRVKDIDFEKMTIF
;
A
#
# COMPACT_ATOMS: atom_id res chain seq x y z
N MET A 1 -36.52 -14.63 4.50
CA MET A 1 -35.93 -13.30 4.72
C MET A 1 -35.83 -13.09 6.23
N GLY A 2 -34.68 -13.39 6.83
CA GLY A 2 -34.46 -13.22 8.27
C GLY A 2 -33.81 -11.86 8.52
N HIS A 3 -34.51 -10.96 9.17
CA HIS A 3 -33.93 -9.75 9.74
C HIS A 3 -32.85 -10.16 10.75
N ARG A 4 -31.58 -9.95 10.43
CA ARG A 4 -30.51 -9.97 11.44
C ARG A 4 -30.72 -8.73 12.33
N THR A 5 -31.29 -8.96 13.49
CA THR A 5 -31.31 -7.97 14.58
C THR A 5 -29.86 -7.79 15.06
N SER A 6 -29.26 -6.67 14.69
CA SER A 6 -27.96 -6.26 15.22
C SER A 6 -28.10 -6.09 16.75
N ILE A 7 -27.41 -6.95 17.51
CA ILE A 7 -27.28 -6.79 18.96
C ILE A 7 -26.41 -5.56 19.17
N LYS A 8 -27.02 -4.42 19.55
CA LYS A 8 -26.30 -3.18 19.86
C LYS A 8 -25.38 -3.43 21.06
N ASN A 9 -24.07 -3.39 20.83
CA ASN A 9 -23.11 -3.43 21.92
C ASN A 9 -23.17 -2.09 22.69
N PRO A 10 -23.47 -2.09 24.01
CA PRO A 10 -23.58 -0.86 24.79
C PRO A 10 -22.25 -0.09 24.96
N ARG A 11 -21.13 -0.65 24.52
CA ARG A 11 -19.81 -0.01 24.57
C ARG A 11 -19.52 0.92 23.39
N LEU A 12 -20.27 0.83 22.29
CA LEU A 12 -20.07 1.70 21.15
C LEU A 12 -20.72 3.06 21.42
N THR A 13 -19.91 4.08 21.56
CA THR A 13 -20.38 5.42 21.98
C THR A 13 -20.98 6.22 20.82
N LYS A 14 -20.62 5.89 19.57
CA LYS A 14 -21.08 6.64 18.40
C LYS A 14 -21.17 5.76 17.15
N ARG A 15 -22.38 5.65 16.63
CA ARG A 15 -22.63 4.99 15.33
C ARG A 15 -22.33 5.96 14.19
N LEU A 16 -21.27 5.70 13.42
CA LEU A 16 -20.83 6.54 12.31
C LEU A 16 -21.01 5.85 10.95
N PRO A 17 -21.53 6.56 9.92
CA PRO A 17 -21.48 6.09 8.54
C PRO A 17 -20.04 5.84 8.08
N LEU A 18 -19.85 4.90 7.15
CA LEU A 18 -18.53 4.55 6.62
C LEU A 18 -17.81 5.76 6.01
N GLU A 19 -18.52 6.58 5.23
CA GLU A 19 -17.98 7.79 4.59
C GLU A 19 -17.50 8.83 5.62
N GLU A 20 -18.27 9.01 6.70
CA GLU A 20 -17.87 9.90 7.79
C GLU A 20 -16.68 9.34 8.56
N THR A 21 -16.67 8.03 8.79
CA THR A 21 -15.56 7.34 9.49
C THR A 21 -14.26 7.43 8.69
N GLU A 22 -14.32 7.25 7.36
CA GLU A 22 -13.20 7.45 6.45
C GLU A 22 -12.66 8.88 6.54
N THR A 23 -13.54 9.88 6.43
CA THR A 23 -13.16 11.29 6.53
C THR A 23 -12.44 11.61 7.84
N VAL A 24 -12.97 11.12 8.95
CA VAL A 24 -12.36 11.31 10.28
C VAL A 24 -10.99 10.61 10.36
N PHE A 25 -10.87 9.40 9.80
CA PHE A 25 -9.60 8.68 9.76
C PHE A 25 -8.55 9.38 8.89
N LEU A 26 -8.90 9.81 7.68
CA LEU A 26 -7.97 10.53 6.80
C LEU A 26 -7.53 11.86 7.40
N ASN A 27 -8.42 12.58 8.10
CA ASN A 27 -8.06 13.79 8.85
C ASN A 27 -7.09 13.48 10.00
N HIS A 28 -7.29 12.38 10.71
CA HIS A 28 -6.34 11.91 11.73
C HIS A 28 -4.95 11.60 11.13
N CYS A 29 -4.92 10.99 9.93
CA CYS A 29 -3.66 10.75 9.22
C CYS A 29 -2.95 12.07 8.83
N ARG A 30 -3.71 13.11 8.43
CA ARG A 30 -3.18 14.45 8.15
C ARG A 30 -2.60 15.11 9.41
N ILE A 31 -3.32 15.03 10.54
CA ILE A 31 -2.85 15.56 11.83
C ILE A 31 -1.55 14.86 12.26
N LYS A 32 -1.41 13.57 11.97
CA LYS A 32 -0.16 12.81 12.20
C LYS A 32 0.96 13.15 11.21
N ASN A 33 0.76 14.10 10.32
CA ASN A 33 1.71 14.51 9.29
C ASN A 33 2.21 13.34 8.42
N LEU A 34 1.31 12.41 8.08
CA LEU A 34 1.65 11.33 7.15
C LEU A 34 1.83 11.89 5.73
N SER A 35 2.69 11.25 4.95
CA SER A 35 2.94 11.69 3.57
C SER A 35 1.65 11.64 2.73
N PRO A 36 1.46 12.56 1.75
CA PRO A 36 0.31 12.54 0.84
C PRO A 36 0.12 11.17 0.18
N ARG A 37 1.21 10.49 -0.17
CA ARG A 37 1.17 9.16 -0.77
C ARG A 37 0.62 8.09 0.19
N THR A 38 0.96 8.18 1.49
CA THR A 38 0.44 7.26 2.51
C THR A 38 -1.06 7.48 2.72
N ILE A 39 -1.50 8.74 2.74
CA ILE A 39 -2.92 9.09 2.90
C ILE A 39 -3.71 8.57 1.69
N GLN A 40 -3.21 8.80 0.49
CA GLN A 40 -3.82 8.28 -0.75
C GLN A 40 -3.92 6.75 -0.73
N TYR A 41 -2.86 6.05 -0.29
CA TYR A 41 -2.86 4.59 -0.16
C TYR A 41 -3.96 4.10 0.78
N TYR A 42 -4.15 4.74 1.93
CA TYR A 42 -5.24 4.38 2.83
C TYR A 42 -6.62 4.67 2.24
N GLN A 43 -6.77 5.80 1.57
CA GLN A 43 -8.02 6.15 0.90
C GLN A 43 -8.38 5.12 -0.18
N GLU A 44 -7.47 4.78 -1.08
CA GLU A 44 -7.66 3.76 -2.12
C GLU A 44 -8.04 2.39 -1.54
N ASP A 45 -7.43 2.01 -0.40
CA ASP A 45 -7.74 0.74 0.27
C ASP A 45 -9.14 0.75 0.90
N LEU A 46 -9.55 1.88 1.51
CA LEU A 46 -10.87 2.03 2.12
C LEU A 46 -11.98 2.09 1.06
N GLU A 47 -11.82 2.91 0.03
CA GLU A 47 -12.76 2.99 -1.10
C GLU A 47 -12.98 1.60 -1.72
N TYR A 48 -11.90 0.87 -1.96
CA TYR A 48 -11.98 -0.49 -2.47
C TYR A 48 -12.71 -1.43 -1.52
N PHE A 49 -12.42 -1.39 -0.23
CA PHE A 49 -13.04 -2.24 0.78
C PHE A 49 -14.55 -1.94 0.87
N PHE A 50 -14.92 -0.67 1.02
CA PHE A 50 -16.31 -0.25 1.15
C PHE A 50 -17.16 -0.58 -0.09
N ALA A 51 -16.58 -0.45 -1.29
CA ALA A 51 -17.25 -0.83 -2.54
C ALA A 51 -17.59 -2.33 -2.65
N HIS A 52 -16.96 -3.18 -1.80
CA HIS A 52 -17.22 -4.62 -1.78
C HIS A 52 -17.99 -5.10 -0.54
N LEU A 53 -18.51 -4.16 0.26
CA LEU A 53 -19.37 -4.46 1.42
C LEU A 53 -20.84 -4.38 1.04
N ASP A 54 -21.51 -5.54 0.97
CA ASP A 54 -22.92 -5.60 0.65
C ASP A 54 -23.79 -5.24 1.87
N GLY A 55 -24.52 -4.13 1.77
CA GLY A 55 -25.51 -3.73 2.78
C GLY A 55 -24.93 -3.17 4.09
N ILE A 56 -23.62 -3.03 4.21
CA ILE A 56 -22.93 -2.41 5.36
C ILE A 56 -22.87 -0.89 5.13
N ARG A 57 -23.36 -0.12 6.08
CA ARG A 57 -23.40 1.35 6.00
C ARG A 57 -22.66 2.05 7.13
N TYR A 58 -22.44 1.37 8.22
CA TYR A 58 -21.87 1.93 9.45
C TYR A 58 -20.65 1.14 9.90
N ALA A 59 -19.73 1.81 10.58
CA ALA A 59 -18.50 1.20 11.05
C ALA A 59 -18.72 0.06 12.07
N ASP A 60 -19.75 0.16 12.91
CA ASP A 60 -20.11 -0.85 13.89
C ASP A 60 -20.65 -2.16 13.29
N GLU A 61 -20.99 -2.14 12.01
CA GLU A 61 -21.42 -3.32 11.25
C GLU A 61 -20.26 -4.13 10.68
N ILE A 62 -19.03 -3.57 10.70
CA ILE A 62 -17.83 -4.27 10.26
C ILE A 62 -17.40 -5.24 11.36
N THR A 63 -17.75 -6.50 11.18
CA THR A 63 -17.32 -7.60 12.06
C THR A 63 -16.22 -8.42 11.42
N ARG A 64 -15.65 -9.35 12.18
CA ARG A 64 -14.71 -10.33 11.66
C ARG A 64 -15.31 -11.10 10.47
N GLU A 65 -16.53 -11.56 10.58
CA GLU A 65 -17.24 -12.34 9.56
C GLU A 65 -17.40 -11.53 8.27
N VAL A 66 -17.78 -10.25 8.37
CA VAL A 66 -17.89 -9.34 7.22
C VAL A 66 -16.53 -9.19 6.52
N PHE A 67 -15.46 -9.05 7.30
CA PHE A 67 -14.12 -8.93 6.74
C PHE A 67 -13.63 -10.26 6.11
N GLU A 68 -13.89 -11.40 6.74
CA GLU A 68 -13.55 -12.72 6.19
C GLU A 68 -14.34 -13.02 4.91
N ASP A 69 -15.63 -12.70 4.87
CA ASP A 69 -16.48 -12.80 3.65
C ASP A 69 -15.92 -11.94 2.50
N PHE A 70 -15.48 -10.71 2.80
CA PHE A 70 -14.81 -9.88 1.82
C PHE A 70 -13.56 -10.57 1.26
N LEU A 71 -12.68 -11.12 2.13
CA LEU A 71 -11.46 -11.80 1.67
C LEU A 71 -11.78 -13.02 0.81
N ILE A 72 -12.76 -13.84 1.19
CA ILE A 72 -13.19 -15.01 0.40
C ILE A 72 -13.67 -14.58 -0.99
N LYS A 73 -14.48 -13.52 -1.07
CA LYS A 73 -14.93 -12.96 -2.36
C LYS A 73 -13.75 -12.54 -3.24
N GLN A 74 -12.73 -11.89 -2.66
CA GLN A 74 -11.55 -11.44 -3.41
C GLN A 74 -10.68 -12.62 -3.88
N ILE A 75 -10.51 -13.64 -3.06
CA ILE A 75 -9.78 -14.87 -3.42
C ILE A 75 -10.51 -15.58 -4.57
N ASN A 76 -11.82 -15.73 -4.48
CA ASN A 76 -12.64 -16.35 -5.54
C ASN A 76 -12.63 -15.56 -6.85
N ALA A 77 -12.44 -14.23 -6.77
CA ALA A 77 -12.23 -13.36 -7.92
C ALA A 77 -10.80 -13.43 -8.50
N GLY A 78 -9.93 -14.33 -7.99
CA GLY A 78 -8.58 -14.56 -8.49
C GLY A 78 -7.56 -13.48 -8.11
N LYS A 79 -7.81 -12.69 -7.07
CA LYS A 79 -6.84 -11.68 -6.60
C LYS A 79 -5.63 -12.35 -5.96
N LYS A 80 -4.44 -11.85 -6.25
CA LYS A 80 -3.18 -12.37 -5.68
C LYS A 80 -3.12 -12.14 -4.17
N ILE A 81 -2.69 -13.14 -3.42
CA ILE A 81 -2.54 -13.07 -1.95
C ILE A 81 -1.64 -11.92 -1.52
N THR A 82 -0.53 -11.68 -2.24
CA THR A 82 0.38 -10.55 -1.98
C THR A 82 -0.33 -9.19 -2.06
N SER A 83 -1.20 -9.01 -3.06
CA SER A 83 -1.99 -7.79 -3.23
C SER A 83 -3.04 -7.63 -2.11
N LEU A 84 -3.70 -8.73 -1.74
CA LEU A 84 -4.67 -8.72 -0.64
C LEU A 84 -3.97 -8.44 0.70
N ASN A 85 -2.81 -9.02 0.96
CA ASN A 85 -2.03 -8.73 2.18
C ASN A 85 -1.57 -7.27 2.25
N THR A 86 -1.22 -6.66 1.12
CA THR A 86 -0.92 -5.22 1.07
C THR A 86 -2.13 -4.41 1.53
N ARG A 87 -3.31 -4.71 1.00
CA ARG A 87 -4.57 -4.06 1.39
C ARG A 87 -4.93 -4.33 2.86
N ILE A 88 -4.77 -5.56 3.33
CA ILE A 88 -4.99 -5.91 4.74
C ILE A 88 -4.12 -5.05 5.67
N ARG A 89 -2.87 -4.73 5.29
CA ARG A 89 -2.00 -3.85 6.09
C ARG A 89 -2.60 -2.46 6.26
N GLY A 90 -3.16 -1.88 5.20
CA GLY A 90 -3.85 -0.58 5.25
C GLY A 90 -5.13 -0.65 6.10
N LEU A 91 -5.98 -1.64 5.85
CA LEU A 91 -7.23 -1.83 6.60
C LEU A 91 -7.00 -2.08 8.09
N ARG A 92 -5.94 -2.77 8.49
CA ARG A 92 -5.57 -2.96 9.92
C ARG A 92 -5.38 -1.65 10.66
N VAL A 93 -4.77 -0.65 10.00
CA VAL A 93 -4.56 0.68 10.60
C VAL A 93 -5.91 1.37 10.82
N PHE A 94 -6.82 1.28 9.84
CA PHE A 94 -8.17 1.81 9.95
C PHE A 94 -8.99 1.11 11.03
N PHE A 95 -9.01 -0.22 11.07
CA PHE A 95 -9.74 -0.97 12.09
C PHE A 95 -9.24 -0.68 13.50
N LYS A 96 -7.91 -0.58 13.66
CA LYS A 96 -7.32 -0.17 14.94
C LYS A 96 -7.79 1.22 15.35
N PHE A 97 -7.78 2.18 14.44
CA PHE A 97 -8.27 3.54 14.69
C PHE A 97 -9.74 3.54 15.09
N CYS A 98 -10.60 2.78 14.38
CA CYS A 98 -12.03 2.69 14.70
C CYS A 98 -12.28 2.03 16.07
N ALA A 99 -11.52 1.00 16.41
CA ALA A 99 -11.63 0.33 17.70
C ALA A 99 -11.19 1.24 18.87
N GLU A 100 -10.07 1.99 18.69
CA GLU A 100 -9.58 2.96 19.68
C GLU A 100 -10.59 4.11 19.95
N ARG A 101 -11.46 4.39 18.98
CA ARG A 101 -12.51 5.42 19.08
C ARG A 101 -13.90 4.88 19.38
N GLU A 102 -13.99 3.58 19.65
CA GLU A 102 -15.25 2.90 19.94
C GLU A 102 -16.29 3.03 18.81
N TYR A 103 -15.83 3.10 17.54
CA TYR A 103 -16.69 3.09 16.37
C TYR A 103 -17.02 1.69 15.89
N MET A 104 -16.21 0.70 16.27
CA MET A 104 -16.43 -0.73 15.97
C MET A 104 -15.82 -1.61 17.05
N GLU A 105 -16.27 -2.85 17.14
CA GLU A 105 -15.67 -3.86 18.00
C GLU A 105 -14.32 -4.31 17.46
N PRO A 106 -13.28 -4.38 18.31
CA PRO A 106 -11.97 -4.84 17.89
C PRO A 106 -11.98 -6.32 17.54
N PHE A 107 -11.36 -6.67 16.41
CA PHE A 107 -11.06 -8.05 16.06
C PHE A 107 -9.65 -8.21 15.49
N ALA A 108 -9.08 -9.40 15.64
CA ALA A 108 -7.74 -9.67 15.15
C ALA A 108 -7.76 -9.89 13.64
N VAL A 109 -6.99 -9.08 12.90
CA VAL A 109 -6.77 -9.21 11.47
C VAL A 109 -5.39 -9.79 11.21
N LYS A 110 -5.33 -11.01 10.66
CA LYS A 110 -4.07 -11.69 10.30
C LYS A 110 -3.81 -11.57 8.81
N LEU A 111 -2.53 -11.54 8.44
CA LEU A 111 -2.14 -11.69 7.04
C LEU A 111 -2.34 -13.14 6.60
N MET A 112 -2.68 -13.31 5.34
CA MET A 112 -2.76 -14.63 4.73
C MET A 112 -1.35 -15.17 4.47
N LYS A 113 -1.19 -16.49 4.54
CA LYS A 113 0.09 -17.13 4.21
C LYS A 113 0.40 -16.89 2.73
N GLU A 114 1.58 -16.37 2.46
CA GLU A 114 2.12 -16.21 1.11
C GLU A 114 3.13 -17.32 0.84
N ASP A 115 3.21 -17.75 -0.41
CA ASP A 115 4.32 -18.57 -0.85
C ASP A 115 5.56 -17.68 -1.03
N ASP A 116 6.69 -18.10 -0.50
CA ASP A 116 7.96 -17.40 -0.64
C ASP A 116 8.44 -17.51 -2.10
N THR A 117 8.04 -16.54 -2.93
CA THR A 117 8.61 -16.38 -4.26
C THR A 117 9.94 -15.65 -4.17
N VAL A 118 11.01 -16.39 -4.13
CA VAL A 118 12.36 -15.83 -4.27
C VAL A 118 12.52 -15.35 -5.70
N LYS A 119 12.71 -14.05 -5.89
CA LYS A 119 13.10 -13.50 -7.19
C LYS A 119 14.56 -13.86 -7.42
N GLU A 120 14.84 -14.54 -8.51
CA GLU A 120 16.22 -14.81 -8.92
C GLU A 120 16.94 -13.48 -9.18
N PRO A 121 18.12 -13.27 -8.57
CA PRO A 121 18.95 -12.11 -8.88
C PRO A 121 19.52 -12.20 -10.29
N TYR A 122 19.87 -11.07 -10.88
CA TYR A 122 20.60 -11.06 -12.14
C TYR A 122 21.95 -11.76 -12.00
N THR A 123 22.30 -12.56 -12.98
CA THR A 123 23.63 -13.16 -13.09
C THR A 123 24.68 -12.13 -13.47
N ASP A 124 25.94 -12.39 -13.14
CA ASP A 124 27.07 -11.53 -13.52
C ASP A 124 27.14 -11.31 -15.05
N ALA A 125 26.82 -12.33 -15.83
CA ALA A 125 26.79 -12.25 -17.29
C ALA A 125 25.67 -11.32 -17.80
N GLU A 126 24.50 -11.31 -17.15
CA GLU A 126 23.40 -10.38 -17.47
C GLU A 126 23.75 -8.95 -17.08
N ILE A 127 24.34 -8.76 -15.89
CA ILE A 127 24.85 -7.45 -15.46
C ILE A 127 25.91 -6.93 -16.43
N ALA A 128 26.87 -7.75 -16.81
CA ALA A 128 27.92 -7.37 -17.78
C ALA A 128 27.31 -6.93 -19.13
N ARG A 129 26.24 -7.59 -19.59
CA ARG A 129 25.51 -7.16 -20.81
C ARG A 129 24.82 -5.83 -20.63
N LEU A 130 24.17 -5.61 -19.49
CA LEU A 130 23.48 -4.34 -19.21
C LEU A 130 24.45 -3.14 -19.12
N LEU A 131 25.67 -3.38 -18.68
CA LEU A 131 26.73 -2.37 -18.54
C LEU A 131 27.47 -2.06 -19.86
N GLN A 132 27.21 -2.78 -20.95
CA GLN A 132 27.87 -2.51 -22.25
C GLN A 132 27.45 -1.14 -22.80
N LYS A 133 28.44 -0.37 -23.25
CA LYS A 133 28.20 0.92 -23.89
C LYS A 133 27.36 0.79 -25.15
N PRO A 134 26.38 1.68 -25.38
CA PRO A 134 25.60 1.71 -26.61
C PRO A 134 26.52 1.98 -27.80
N LYS A 135 26.26 1.32 -28.95
CA LYS A 135 26.98 1.50 -30.21
C LYS A 135 26.28 2.51 -31.13
N THR A 136 25.39 3.33 -30.59
CA THR A 136 24.57 4.26 -31.36
C THR A 136 24.72 5.68 -30.83
N ASN A 137 24.34 6.69 -31.66
CA ASN A 137 24.33 8.09 -31.25
C ASN A 137 22.98 8.53 -30.64
N ARG A 138 22.10 7.59 -30.29
CA ARG A 138 20.78 7.91 -29.74
C ARG A 138 20.90 8.29 -28.26
N TRP A 139 20.52 9.52 -27.94
CA TRP A 139 20.50 10.05 -26.57
C TRP A 139 19.81 9.11 -25.54
N VAL A 140 18.66 8.53 -25.92
CA VAL A 140 17.90 7.66 -25.03
C VAL A 140 18.71 6.44 -24.58
N GLU A 141 19.51 5.85 -25.47
CA GLU A 141 20.33 4.69 -25.16
C GLU A 141 21.48 5.04 -24.22
N TRP A 142 22.11 6.18 -24.44
CA TRP A 142 23.16 6.69 -23.54
C TRP A 142 22.61 7.05 -22.17
N ARG A 143 21.45 7.72 -22.11
CA ARG A 143 20.78 8.01 -20.84
C ARG A 143 20.45 6.72 -20.07
N ASN A 144 19.85 5.73 -20.74
CA ASN A 144 19.48 4.46 -20.11
C ASN A 144 20.72 3.71 -19.61
N TRP A 145 21.79 3.70 -20.41
CA TRP A 145 23.07 3.12 -20.01
C TRP A 145 23.65 3.81 -18.76
N ALA A 146 23.67 5.13 -18.73
CA ALA A 146 24.13 5.88 -17.56
C ALA A 146 23.30 5.56 -16.30
N LEU A 147 21.96 5.47 -16.43
CA LEU A 147 21.07 5.11 -15.34
C LEU A 147 21.34 3.69 -14.82
N VAL A 148 21.54 2.71 -15.71
CA VAL A 148 21.85 1.33 -15.31
C VAL A 148 23.18 1.27 -14.56
N ASN A 149 24.23 1.94 -15.09
CA ASN A 149 25.53 2.04 -14.39
C ASN A 149 25.38 2.64 -13.00
N TYR A 150 24.61 3.73 -12.89
CA TYR A 150 24.35 4.37 -11.61
C TYR A 150 23.64 3.41 -10.62
N PHE A 151 22.61 2.70 -11.06
CA PHE A 151 21.90 1.75 -10.21
C PHE A 151 22.78 0.59 -9.74
N VAL A 152 23.58 0.03 -10.65
CA VAL A 152 24.50 -1.07 -10.30
C VAL A 152 25.59 -0.61 -9.35
N ALA A 153 26.12 0.60 -9.55
CA ALA A 153 27.20 1.15 -8.71
C ALA A 153 26.73 1.58 -7.32
N THR A 154 25.49 2.07 -7.19
CA THR A 154 25.02 2.72 -5.94
C THR A 154 23.95 1.94 -5.19
N GLY A 155 23.21 1.07 -5.85
CA GLY A 155 22.03 0.40 -5.28
C GLY A 155 20.87 1.35 -4.92
N ASN A 156 20.89 2.61 -5.36
CA ASN A 156 19.87 3.60 -5.04
C ASN A 156 18.52 3.25 -5.65
N ARG A 157 17.43 3.69 -4.98
CA ARG A 157 16.07 3.49 -5.51
C ARG A 157 15.83 4.39 -6.74
N ALA A 158 14.98 3.93 -7.66
CA ALA A 158 14.59 4.68 -8.85
C ALA A 158 14.05 6.09 -8.53
N SER A 159 13.29 6.23 -7.44
CA SER A 159 12.78 7.53 -6.98
C SER A 159 13.88 8.54 -6.62
N THR A 160 15.02 8.08 -6.11
CA THR A 160 16.20 8.94 -5.84
C THR A 160 16.74 9.50 -7.14
N VAL A 161 16.91 8.64 -8.16
CA VAL A 161 17.48 9.04 -9.46
C VAL A 161 16.57 10.01 -10.22
N VAL A 162 15.26 9.76 -10.21
CA VAL A 162 14.27 10.65 -10.88
C VAL A 162 14.27 12.06 -10.28
N ASN A 163 14.58 12.20 -9.00
CA ASN A 163 14.62 13.49 -8.31
C ASN A 163 16.02 14.13 -8.28
N LEU A 164 17.05 13.44 -8.79
CA LEU A 164 18.43 13.94 -8.83
C LEU A 164 18.54 15.16 -9.76
N ARG A 165 19.17 16.20 -9.28
CA ARG A 165 19.43 17.44 -10.03
C ARG A 165 20.92 17.65 -10.20
N VAL A 166 21.32 18.37 -11.25
CA VAL A 166 22.74 18.69 -11.51
C VAL A 166 23.42 19.37 -10.31
N LYS A 167 22.69 20.19 -9.56
CA LYS A 167 23.18 20.85 -8.34
C LYS A 167 23.50 19.89 -7.18
N ASP A 168 22.96 18.67 -7.22
CA ASP A 168 23.17 17.65 -6.20
C ASP A 168 24.44 16.82 -6.49
N ILE A 169 25.18 17.15 -7.56
CA ILE A 169 26.41 16.47 -8.02
C ILE A 169 27.59 17.39 -7.84
N ASP A 170 28.55 16.99 -7.04
CA ASP A 170 29.88 17.62 -6.96
C ASP A 170 30.83 16.89 -7.91
N PHE A 171 31.08 17.52 -9.06
CA PHE A 171 31.94 16.93 -10.09
C PHE A 171 33.44 16.97 -9.73
N GLU A 172 33.86 17.81 -8.80
CA GLU A 172 35.24 17.87 -8.32
C GLU A 172 35.53 16.74 -7.34
N LYS A 173 34.62 16.52 -6.41
CA LYS A 173 34.72 15.44 -5.40
C LYS A 173 34.16 14.12 -5.87
N MET A 174 33.53 14.07 -7.04
CA MET A 174 32.84 12.89 -7.57
C MET A 174 31.78 12.32 -6.57
N THR A 175 31.06 13.20 -5.90
CA THR A 175 30.07 12.83 -4.89
C THR A 175 28.68 13.35 -5.27
N ILE A 176 27.66 12.68 -4.75
CA ILE A 176 26.24 13.04 -4.90
C ILE A 176 25.68 13.23 -3.48
N PHE A 177 24.97 14.35 -3.27
CA PHE A 177 24.34 14.72 -1.99
C PHE A 177 22.86 14.41 -1.95
#